data_a93efe7fa7c86dfa1f9a064104caa234
#
_entry.id   a93efe7fa7c86dfa1f9a064104caa234
#
_cell.length_a   1.000
_cell.length_b   1.000
_cell.length_c   1.000
_cell.angle_alpha   90.00
_cell.angle_beta   90.00
_cell.angle_gamma   90.00
#
_symmetry.space_group_name_H-M   'P 1'
#
loop_
_entity.id
_entity.type
_entity.pdbx_description
1 polymer ?
#
loop_
_entity_poly.entity_id
_entity_poly.type
_entity_poly.pdbx_seq_one_letter_code
_entity_poly.pdbx_strand_id
1 'polypeptide(L)'
;RTFTLLNPLWDEPYHIVYLHRSMGALQIPKGTFHRSISGKNGSIVINQAIRDEQFDPTTEFDPISIEKRTDLQKVKSVDPIIWKLENGEIKRIKDSLFLKVA
;
A
#
# COMPACT_ATOMS: atom_id res chain seq x y z
N ARG A 1 -7.62 -4.68 7.04
CA ARG A 1 -7.00 -5.01 5.75
C ARG A 1 -5.63 -4.36 5.65
N THR A 2 -4.68 -5.07 5.14
CA THR A 2 -3.32 -4.57 4.96
C THR A 2 -3.08 -4.21 3.50
N PHE A 3 -2.70 -2.97 3.26
CA PHE A 3 -2.31 -2.49 1.94
C PHE A 3 -0.81 -2.33 1.86
N THR A 4 -0.21 -2.91 0.84
CA THR A 4 1.19 -2.68 0.51
C THR A 4 1.24 -1.76 -0.71
N LEU A 5 1.95 -0.64 -0.58
CA LEU A 5 2.07 0.37 -1.63
C LEU A 5 3.53 0.53 -2.03
N LEU A 6 3.80 0.44 -3.32
CA LEU A 6 5.13 0.61 -3.89
C LEU A 6 5.08 1.67 -4.98
N ASN A 7 5.88 2.72 -4.85
CA ASN A 7 6.01 3.71 -5.90
C ASN A 7 7.47 4.15 -6.00
N PRO A 8 8.20 3.68 -7.03
CA PRO A 8 9.63 4.00 -7.19
C PRO A 8 9.94 5.48 -7.35
N LEU A 9 8.93 6.29 -7.69
CA LEU A 9 9.08 7.74 -7.89
C LEU A 9 9.01 8.54 -6.59
N TRP A 10 8.57 7.92 -5.49
CA TRP A 10 8.48 8.60 -4.21
C TRP A 10 9.81 8.56 -3.46
N ASP A 11 10.09 9.60 -2.68
CA ASP A 11 11.25 9.64 -1.79
C ASP A 11 11.22 8.49 -0.77
N GLU A 12 10.03 8.18 -0.28
CA GLU A 12 9.77 7.03 0.57
C GLU A 12 8.89 6.06 -0.22
N PRO A 13 9.50 5.10 -0.95
CA PRO A 13 8.78 4.37 -1.99
C PRO A 13 7.98 3.16 -1.50
N TYR A 14 8.16 2.75 -0.24
CA TYR A 14 7.55 1.53 0.29
C TYR A 14 6.73 1.85 1.53
N HIS A 15 5.42 1.60 1.46
CA HIS A 15 4.50 1.84 2.57
C HIS A 15 3.65 0.60 2.83
N ILE A 16 3.40 0.32 4.09
CA ILE A 16 2.45 -0.70 4.54
C ILE A 16 1.41 0.00 5.41
N VAL A 17 0.15 -0.11 5.03
CA VAL A 17 -0.97 0.51 5.75
C VAL A 17 -1.85 -0.57 6.35
N TYR A 18 -1.94 -0.60 7.67
CA TYR A 18 -2.92 -1.43 8.38
C TYR A 18 -4.23 -0.65 8.44
N LEU A 19 -5.04 -0.78 7.42
CA LEU A 19 -6.25 0.02 7.27
C LEU A 19 -7.35 -0.46 8.20
N HIS A 20 -7.81 0.44 9.06
CA HIS A 20 -8.94 0.25 9.94
C HIS A 20 -10.07 1.19 9.54
N ARG A 21 -11.31 0.75 9.73
CA ARG A 21 -12.49 1.56 9.34
C ARG A 21 -12.51 2.96 9.94
N SER A 22 -11.94 3.13 11.14
CA SER A 22 -11.87 4.43 11.83
C SER A 22 -10.86 5.39 11.24
N MET A 23 -10.00 4.93 10.32
CA MET A 23 -9.00 5.77 9.67
C MET A 23 -9.56 6.55 8.48
N GLY A 24 -10.80 6.25 8.07
CA GLY A 24 -11.38 6.84 6.88
C GLY A 24 -11.00 6.08 5.62
N ALA A 25 -10.78 6.80 4.54
CA ALA A 25 -10.45 6.22 3.25
C ALA A 25 -8.96 6.33 2.94
N LEU A 26 -8.41 5.30 2.32
CA LEU A 26 -7.06 5.32 1.79
C LEU A 26 -7.12 5.76 0.32
N GLN A 27 -6.44 6.85 0.00
CA GLN A 27 -6.29 7.31 -1.38
C GLN A 27 -4.98 6.77 -1.95
N ILE A 28 -5.09 6.06 -3.06
CA ILE A 28 -3.92 5.52 -3.77
C ILE A 28 -3.70 6.34 -5.03
N PRO A 29 -2.61 7.10 -5.13
CA PRO A 29 -2.32 7.90 -6.31
C PRO A 29 -2.09 7.05 -7.55
N LYS A 30 -2.37 7.63 -8.72
CA LYS A 30 -2.10 7.02 -10.01
C LYS A 30 -0.63 6.57 -10.12
N GLY A 31 -0.41 5.41 -10.72
CA GLY A 31 0.93 4.88 -10.92
C GLY A 31 1.53 4.17 -9.72
N THR A 32 0.76 4.00 -8.64
CA THR A 32 1.22 3.28 -7.45
C THR A 32 0.86 1.80 -7.55
N PHE A 33 1.86 0.94 -7.42
CA PHE A 33 1.63 -0.50 -7.33
C PHE A 33 1.10 -0.83 -5.94
N HIS A 34 0.07 -1.64 -5.86
CA HIS A 34 -0.55 -1.95 -4.58
C HIS A 34 -1.08 -3.37 -4.52
N ARG A 35 -1.12 -3.88 -3.31
CA ARG A 35 -1.69 -5.18 -2.99
C ARG A 35 -2.46 -5.05 -1.68
N SER A 36 -3.58 -5.76 -1.58
CA SER A 36 -4.45 -5.72 -0.41
C SER A 36 -4.68 -7.14 0.12
N ILE A 37 -4.54 -7.32 1.43
CA ILE A 37 -4.79 -8.59 2.11
C ILE A 37 -5.81 -8.36 3.21
N SER A 38 -6.88 -9.17 3.22
CA SER A 38 -7.89 -9.12 4.28
C SER A 38 -7.30 -9.58 5.61
N GLY A 39 -7.83 -9.03 6.70
CA GLY A 39 -7.51 -9.49 8.03
C GLY A 39 -8.11 -10.87 8.32
N LYS A 40 -7.82 -11.40 9.51
CA LYS A 40 -8.20 -12.74 9.95
C LYS A 40 -9.70 -13.02 9.83
N ASN A 41 -10.54 -12.02 10.08
CA ASN A 41 -11.99 -12.15 10.05
C ASN A 41 -12.61 -11.68 8.73
N GLY A 42 -11.80 -11.47 7.70
CA GLY A 42 -12.26 -10.91 6.44
C GLY A 42 -12.47 -9.41 6.51
N SER A 43 -12.91 -8.84 5.39
CA SER A 43 -13.21 -7.41 5.34
C SER A 43 -14.10 -7.07 4.15
N ILE A 44 -14.82 -5.94 4.27
CA ILE A 44 -15.61 -5.37 3.19
C ILE A 44 -14.91 -4.07 2.77
N VAL A 45 -14.64 -3.93 1.48
CA VAL A 45 -13.97 -2.76 0.93
C VAL A 45 -14.84 -2.15 -0.16
N ILE A 46 -15.02 -0.83 -0.09
CA ILE A 46 -15.69 -0.07 -1.14
C ILE A 46 -14.61 0.67 -1.92
N ASN A 47 -14.49 0.37 -3.20
CA ASN A 47 -13.53 1.01 -4.07
C ASN A 47 -14.21 2.10 -4.89
N GLN A 48 -13.62 3.30 -4.89
CA GLN A 48 -14.01 4.39 -5.75
C GLN A 48 -12.82 4.77 -6.63
N ALA A 49 -12.99 4.68 -7.92
CA ALA A 49 -11.94 5.02 -8.87
C ALA A 49 -12.32 6.27 -9.65
N ILE A 50 -11.39 7.23 -9.70
CA ILE A 50 -11.52 8.41 -10.54
C ILE A 50 -10.76 8.12 -11.83
N ARG A 51 -11.46 8.17 -12.96
CA ARG A 51 -10.90 7.87 -14.28
C ARG A 51 -10.91 9.09 -15.15
N ASP A 52 -9.88 9.26 -15.96
CA ASP A 52 -9.79 10.35 -16.94
C ASP A 52 -10.05 9.84 -18.36
N GLU A 53 -9.88 10.74 -19.34
CA GLU A 53 -10.09 10.41 -20.75
C GLU A 53 -9.11 9.36 -21.28
N GLN A 54 -8.00 9.16 -20.60
CA GLN A 54 -6.99 8.19 -20.98
C GLN A 54 -7.19 6.82 -20.32
N PHE A 55 -8.30 6.66 -19.63
CA PHE A 55 -8.62 5.38 -18.99
C PHE A 55 -8.69 4.25 -20.00
N ASP A 56 -7.93 3.21 -19.76
CA ASP A 56 -7.92 2.00 -20.55
C ASP A 56 -8.33 0.81 -19.68
N PRO A 57 -9.54 0.26 -19.88
CA PRO A 57 -10.00 -0.86 -19.06
C PRO A 57 -9.17 -2.13 -19.21
N THR A 58 -8.39 -2.26 -20.28
CA THR A 58 -7.56 -3.45 -20.48
C THR A 58 -6.31 -3.45 -19.60
N THR A 59 -5.89 -2.28 -19.10
CA THR A 59 -4.70 -2.13 -18.26
C THR A 59 -5.02 -1.80 -16.81
N GLU A 60 -6.28 -1.56 -16.46
CA GLU A 60 -6.66 -1.16 -15.09
C GLU A 60 -6.30 -2.21 -14.05
N PHE A 61 -6.44 -3.47 -14.38
CA PHE A 61 -6.16 -4.59 -13.49
C PHE A 61 -5.10 -5.51 -14.09
N ASP A 62 -3.93 -4.95 -14.35
CA ASP A 62 -2.81 -5.71 -14.89
C ASP A 62 -1.97 -6.28 -13.74
N PRO A 63 -2.07 -7.60 -13.45
CA PRO A 63 -1.26 -8.19 -12.40
C PRO A 63 0.21 -8.16 -12.78
N ILE A 64 1.04 -7.66 -11.88
CA ILE A 64 2.48 -7.55 -12.11
C ILE A 64 3.21 -8.44 -11.14
N SER A 65 4.08 -9.31 -11.66
CA SER A 65 4.96 -10.13 -10.85
C SER A 65 6.20 -9.33 -10.45
N ILE A 66 6.41 -9.15 -9.14
CA ILE A 66 7.60 -8.46 -8.63
C ILE A 66 8.87 -9.19 -9.02
N GLU A 67 8.81 -10.52 -9.16
CA GLU A 67 9.98 -11.33 -9.56
C GLU A 67 10.54 -10.94 -10.92
N LYS A 68 9.69 -10.39 -11.79
CA LYS A 68 10.08 -9.95 -13.14
C LYS A 68 10.41 -8.45 -13.22
N ARG A 69 10.32 -7.73 -12.11
CA ARG A 69 10.52 -6.28 -12.06
C ARG A 69 11.62 -5.92 -11.07
N THR A 70 12.81 -5.64 -11.60
CA THR A 70 13.98 -5.31 -10.77
C THR A 70 13.78 -3.97 -10.04
N ASP A 71 13.07 -3.02 -10.62
CA ASP A 71 12.76 -1.75 -9.99
C ASP A 71 11.90 -1.93 -8.74
N LEU A 72 10.90 -2.80 -8.79
CA LEU A 72 10.06 -3.10 -7.63
C LEU A 72 10.78 -3.92 -6.57
N GLN A 73 11.68 -4.80 -6.97
CA GLN A 73 12.53 -5.54 -6.03
C GLN A 73 13.44 -4.59 -5.24
N LYS A 74 13.98 -3.58 -5.89
CA LYS A 74 14.78 -2.53 -5.22
C LYS A 74 13.94 -1.77 -4.21
N VAL A 75 12.72 -1.41 -4.57
CA VAL A 75 11.80 -0.72 -3.67
C VAL A 75 11.54 -1.57 -2.42
N LYS A 76 11.31 -2.85 -2.59
CA LYS A 76 11.05 -3.76 -1.45
C LYS A 76 12.28 -4.05 -0.60
N SER A 77 13.48 -3.70 -1.07
CA SER A 77 14.71 -3.89 -0.30
C SER A 77 14.93 -2.80 0.75
N VAL A 78 14.21 -1.68 0.67
CA VAL A 78 14.27 -0.64 1.69
C VAL A 78 13.28 -0.93 2.81
N ASP A 79 13.50 -0.35 3.99
CA ASP A 79 12.57 -0.50 5.11
C ASP A 79 11.24 0.19 4.78
N PRO A 80 10.11 -0.50 4.93
CA PRO A 80 8.81 0.13 4.72
C PRO A 80 8.48 1.12 5.83
N ILE A 81 7.64 2.09 5.49
CA ILE A 81 7.00 2.95 6.46
C ILE A 81 5.64 2.34 6.78
N ILE A 82 5.39 2.08 8.04
CA ILE A 82 4.18 1.42 8.51
C ILE A 82 3.22 2.47 9.05
N TRP A 83 1.97 2.40 8.61
CA TRP A 83 0.88 3.26 9.07
C TRP A 83 -0.15 2.39 9.76
N LYS A 84 -0.46 2.70 11.00
CA LYS A 84 -1.46 1.97 11.76
C LYS A 84 -2.20 2.87 12.74
N LEU A 85 -3.38 2.42 13.15
CA LEU A 85 -4.16 3.07 14.20
C LEU A 85 -3.67 2.56 15.56
N GLU A 86 -3.33 3.49 16.45
CA GLU A 86 -2.88 3.18 17.79
C GLU A 86 -3.43 4.23 18.76
N ASN A 87 -4.20 3.79 19.74
CA ASN A 87 -4.84 4.68 20.73
C ASN A 87 -5.69 5.79 20.07
N GLY A 88 -6.38 5.47 19.00
CA GLY A 88 -7.23 6.42 18.27
C GLY A 88 -6.49 7.35 17.32
N GLU A 89 -5.17 7.21 17.18
CA GLU A 89 -4.35 8.03 16.31
C GLU A 89 -3.67 7.21 15.23
N ILE A 90 -3.52 7.79 14.04
CA ILE A 90 -2.77 7.17 12.97
C ILE A 90 -1.29 7.41 13.21
N LYS A 91 -0.54 6.34 13.42
CA LYS A 91 0.90 6.38 13.70
C LYS A 91 1.69 5.98 12.47
N ARG A 92 2.79 6.67 12.25
CA ARG A 92 3.78 6.37 11.23
C ARG A 92 5.03 5.79 11.89
N ILE A 93 5.39 4.55 11.53
CA ILE A 93 6.50 3.82 12.14
C ILE A 93 7.43 3.32 11.04
N LYS A 94 8.72 3.54 11.18
CA LYS A 94 9.71 2.93 10.28
C LYS A 94 9.94 1.49 10.70
N ASP A 95 9.97 0.60 9.73
CA ASP A 95 10.07 -0.84 9.95
C ASP A 95 11.35 -1.24 10.69
N SER A 96 12.45 -0.53 10.45
CA SER A 96 13.70 -0.82 11.13
C SER A 96 13.59 -0.72 12.65
N LEU A 97 12.79 0.21 13.15
CA LEU A 97 12.49 0.31 14.59
C LEU A 97 11.54 -0.78 15.03
N PHE A 98 10.57 -1.11 14.20
CA PHE A 98 9.59 -2.16 14.48
C PHE A 98 10.27 -3.52 14.60
N LEU A 99 11.17 -3.86 13.69
CA LEU A 99 11.89 -5.13 13.71
C LEU A 99 12.81 -5.26 14.93
N LYS A 100 13.36 -4.17 15.43
CA LYS A 100 14.21 -4.19 16.64
C LYS A 100 13.41 -4.48 17.90
N VAL A 101 12.13 -4.15 17.91
CA VAL A 101 11.24 -4.36 19.05
C VAL A 101 10.60 -5.73 18.99
N ALA A 102 10.39 -6.23 17.79
CA ALA A 102 9.79 -7.54 17.57
C ALA A 102 10.81 -8.65 17.79
#